data_05d6c7dfe4c9ea8dce197fb503557a06
#
_entry.id   05d6c7dfe4c9ea8dce197fb503557a06
#
_cell.length_a   1.000
_cell.length_b   1.000
_cell.length_c   1.000
_cell.angle_alpha   90.00
_cell.angle_beta   90.00
_cell.angle_gamma   90.00
#
_symmetry.space_group_name_H-M   'P 1'
#
loop_
_entity.id
_entity.type
_entity.pdbx_description
1 polymer ?
#
loop_
_entity_poly.entity_id
_entity_poly.type
_entity_poly.pdbx_seq_one_letter_code
_entity_poly.pdbx_strand_id
1 'polypeptide(L)'
;MPLMTVLHPERMPDIIQTMLHIADEQGRLPVWHLWGNETDCMVGNPGIVAVADAIVKGIGGFDREKAFETIRKTAMNPDRGNGLRMEYGYIPCEMFNEAVAYDMEYALADGAAARAAEALGKAEDAKYFEERSHSYRNYFDPQTGFMRGRDSKKGWRTPFNAFASTHRADDYCEGNAWQYTWLAPHDVAGLVAVSYTHLRAHETGR
;
A
#
# COMPACT_ATOMS: atom_id res chain seq x y z
N MET A 1 9.08 -10.07 -5.93
CA MET A 1 8.28 -10.83 -6.92
C MET A 1 8.37 -10.25 -8.34
N PRO A 2 8.35 -8.94 -8.62
CA PRO A 2 8.41 -8.43 -10.01
C PRO A 2 9.60 -8.95 -10.82
N LEU A 3 10.76 -9.12 -10.20
CA LEU A 3 11.93 -9.70 -10.86
C LEU A 3 11.72 -11.19 -11.22
N MET A 4 11.02 -11.94 -10.38
CA MET A 4 10.71 -13.35 -10.64
C MET A 4 9.80 -13.52 -11.87
N THR A 5 8.83 -12.61 -12.08
CA THR A 5 7.96 -12.66 -13.27
C THR A 5 8.71 -12.43 -14.57
N VAL A 6 9.89 -11.83 -14.53
CA VAL A 6 10.77 -11.57 -15.68
C VAL A 6 11.78 -12.71 -15.87
N LEU A 7 12.44 -13.13 -14.79
CA LEU A 7 13.54 -14.11 -14.87
C LEU A 7 13.05 -15.57 -14.88
N HIS A 8 11.95 -15.84 -14.16
CA HIS A 8 11.43 -17.19 -13.96
C HIS A 8 9.89 -17.21 -14.04
N PRO A 9 9.29 -16.79 -15.18
CA PRO A 9 7.84 -16.74 -15.32
C PRO A 9 7.19 -18.12 -15.16
N GLU A 10 7.91 -19.18 -15.49
CA GLU A 10 7.45 -20.58 -15.34
C GLU A 10 7.26 -21.02 -13.88
N ARG A 11 7.87 -20.32 -12.92
CA ARG A 11 7.73 -20.59 -11.48
C ARG A 11 6.59 -19.80 -10.84
N MET A 12 6.12 -18.76 -11.51
CA MET A 12 5.11 -17.88 -10.94
C MET A 12 3.77 -18.57 -10.64
N PRO A 13 3.26 -19.48 -11.51
CA PRO A 13 2.01 -20.18 -11.22
C PRO A 13 2.02 -20.89 -9.85
N ASP A 14 3.08 -21.62 -9.54
CA ASP A 14 3.21 -22.36 -8.27
C ASP A 14 3.27 -21.39 -7.06
N ILE A 15 3.97 -20.27 -7.22
CA ILE A 15 4.08 -19.24 -6.18
C ILE A 15 2.72 -18.59 -5.93
N ILE A 16 2.01 -18.20 -7.00
CA ILE A 16 0.69 -17.58 -6.88
C ILE A 16 -0.31 -18.59 -6.28
N GLN A 17 -0.31 -19.84 -6.76
CA GLN A 17 -1.18 -20.86 -6.21
C GLN A 17 -0.93 -21.10 -4.71
N THR A 18 0.33 -21.08 -4.28
CA THR A 18 0.69 -21.15 -2.85
C THR A 18 0.10 -19.97 -2.07
N MET A 19 0.20 -18.74 -2.61
CA MET A 19 -0.38 -17.56 -1.96
C MET A 19 -1.91 -17.64 -1.86
N LEU A 20 -2.58 -18.21 -2.88
CA LEU A 20 -4.02 -18.43 -2.84
C LEU A 20 -4.43 -19.49 -1.81
N HIS A 21 -3.67 -20.58 -1.68
CA HIS A 21 -3.92 -21.59 -0.64
C HIS A 21 -3.74 -20.98 0.76
N ILE A 22 -2.69 -20.18 0.98
CA ILE A 22 -2.50 -19.45 2.23
C ILE A 22 -3.70 -18.56 2.52
N ALA A 23 -4.21 -17.86 1.51
CA ALA A 23 -5.38 -16.99 1.68
C ALA A 23 -6.67 -17.80 1.98
N ASP A 24 -6.83 -18.98 1.40
CA ASP A 24 -7.95 -19.89 1.71
C ASP A 24 -7.89 -20.35 3.19
N GLU A 25 -6.70 -20.54 3.75
CA GLU A 25 -6.51 -21.03 5.13
C GLU A 25 -6.63 -19.89 6.17
N GLN A 26 -6.04 -18.73 5.92
CA GLN A 26 -5.97 -17.62 6.91
C GLN A 26 -6.90 -16.44 6.61
N GLY A 27 -7.64 -16.47 5.47
CA GLY A 27 -8.62 -15.44 5.10
C GLY A 27 -8.07 -14.25 4.33
N ARG A 28 -6.77 -14.17 4.06
CA ARG A 28 -6.11 -13.09 3.30
C ARG A 28 -4.78 -13.53 2.68
N LEU A 29 -4.33 -12.82 1.66
CA LEU A 29 -3.01 -13.03 1.07
C LEU A 29 -1.89 -12.81 2.12
N PRO A 30 -0.75 -13.51 1.97
CA PRO A 30 0.34 -13.44 2.93
C PRO A 30 1.01 -12.06 2.95
N VAL A 31 1.48 -11.66 4.12
CA VAL A 31 2.38 -10.53 4.35
C VAL A 31 3.81 -11.04 4.44
N TRP A 32 4.11 -11.84 5.46
CA TRP A 32 5.40 -12.47 5.64
C TRP A 32 5.25 -13.82 6.34
N HIS A 33 5.22 -14.87 5.56
CA HIS A 33 5.21 -16.23 6.06
C HIS A 33 6.60 -16.67 6.52
N LEU A 34 6.67 -17.16 7.74
CA LEU A 34 7.86 -17.76 8.32
C LEU A 34 7.47 -19.03 9.08
N TRP A 35 8.23 -20.11 8.87
CA TRP A 35 7.99 -21.39 9.53
C TRP A 35 6.60 -21.98 9.26
N GLY A 36 6.06 -21.75 8.07
CA GLY A 36 4.75 -22.23 7.65
C GLY A 36 3.57 -21.47 8.22
N ASN A 37 3.79 -20.28 8.83
CA ASN A 37 2.74 -19.46 9.41
C ASN A 37 2.92 -17.98 9.08
N GLU A 38 1.82 -17.21 9.12
CA GLU A 38 1.85 -15.76 8.99
C GLU A 38 2.36 -15.11 10.27
N THR A 39 3.28 -14.17 10.14
CA THR A 39 3.88 -13.48 11.28
C THR A 39 3.25 -12.11 11.57
N ASP A 40 2.58 -11.51 10.59
CA ASP A 40 2.05 -10.13 10.67
C ASP A 40 3.08 -9.08 11.12
N CYS A 41 4.35 -9.39 10.95
CA CYS A 41 5.42 -8.55 11.48
C CYS A 41 5.71 -7.31 10.64
N MET A 42 5.23 -7.26 9.38
CA MET A 42 5.48 -6.13 8.47
C MET A 42 4.18 -5.42 8.06
N VAL A 43 4.33 -4.19 7.62
CA VAL A 43 3.25 -3.32 7.16
C VAL A 43 2.72 -3.73 5.77
N GLY A 44 1.53 -3.26 5.44
CA GLY A 44 0.96 -3.41 4.09
C GLY A 44 0.43 -4.80 3.75
N ASN A 45 0.11 -4.98 2.47
CA ASN A 45 -0.41 -6.20 1.87
C ASN A 45 0.41 -6.60 0.62
N PRO A 46 1.69 -6.99 0.76
CA PRO A 46 2.58 -7.25 -0.38
C PRO A 46 2.12 -8.44 -1.24
N GLY A 47 1.37 -9.37 -0.68
CA GLY A 47 0.76 -10.46 -1.43
C GLY A 47 -0.17 -9.99 -2.54
N ILE A 48 -0.90 -8.87 -2.34
CA ILE A 48 -1.72 -8.24 -3.38
C ILE A 48 -0.86 -7.83 -4.57
N VAL A 49 0.26 -7.15 -4.30
CA VAL A 49 1.16 -6.65 -5.36
C VAL A 49 1.72 -7.81 -6.19
N ALA A 50 2.11 -8.91 -5.53
CA ALA A 50 2.66 -10.08 -6.21
C ALA A 50 1.63 -10.76 -7.12
N VAL A 51 0.41 -10.97 -6.64
CA VAL A 51 -0.68 -11.61 -7.40
C VAL A 51 -1.15 -10.70 -8.53
N ALA A 52 -1.31 -9.40 -8.28
CA ALA A 52 -1.70 -8.40 -9.26
C ALA A 52 -0.67 -8.31 -10.41
N ASP A 53 0.63 -8.28 -10.11
CA ASP A 53 1.70 -8.25 -11.10
C ASP A 53 1.62 -9.47 -12.04
N ALA A 54 1.35 -10.66 -11.50
CA ALA A 54 1.18 -11.86 -12.31
C ALA A 54 -0.06 -11.78 -13.23
N ILE A 55 -1.19 -11.23 -12.74
CA ILE A 55 -2.40 -11.02 -13.54
C ILE A 55 -2.11 -10.04 -14.69
N VAL A 56 -1.54 -8.87 -14.38
CA VAL A 56 -1.24 -7.81 -15.36
C VAL A 56 -0.29 -8.29 -16.45
N LYS A 57 0.70 -9.10 -16.08
CA LYS A 57 1.67 -9.68 -17.04
C LYS A 57 1.12 -10.89 -17.82
N GLY A 58 -0.14 -11.28 -17.60
CA GLY A 58 -0.77 -12.37 -18.33
C GLY A 58 -0.20 -13.77 -18.00
N ILE A 59 0.42 -13.91 -16.83
CA ILE A 59 0.94 -15.22 -16.39
C ILE A 59 -0.24 -16.19 -16.19
N GLY A 60 -0.16 -17.37 -16.82
CA GLY A 60 -1.16 -18.42 -16.71
C GLY A 60 -0.87 -19.40 -15.57
N GLY A 61 -1.62 -20.53 -15.56
CA GLY A 61 -1.39 -21.65 -14.62
C GLY A 61 -2.06 -21.50 -13.26
N PHE A 62 -2.88 -20.46 -13.05
CA PHE A 62 -3.76 -20.28 -11.89
C PHE A 62 -5.09 -19.64 -12.31
N ASP A 63 -6.11 -19.77 -11.46
CA ASP A 63 -7.41 -19.14 -11.67
C ASP A 63 -7.31 -17.62 -11.38
N ARG A 64 -7.37 -16.82 -12.44
CA ARG A 64 -7.22 -15.36 -12.39
C ARG A 64 -8.42 -14.68 -11.73
N GLU A 65 -9.63 -15.22 -11.91
CA GLU A 65 -10.84 -14.69 -11.28
C GLU A 65 -10.81 -14.93 -9.77
N LYS A 66 -10.48 -16.16 -9.35
CA LYS A 66 -10.26 -16.48 -7.93
C LYS A 66 -9.14 -15.63 -7.33
N ALA A 67 -8.05 -15.44 -8.06
CA ALA A 67 -6.93 -14.62 -7.63
C ALA A 67 -7.35 -13.16 -7.39
N PHE A 68 -8.14 -12.58 -8.30
CA PHE A 68 -8.64 -11.21 -8.12
C PHE A 68 -9.64 -11.11 -6.95
N GLU A 69 -10.56 -12.06 -6.80
CA GLU A 69 -11.45 -12.10 -5.63
C GLU A 69 -10.67 -12.18 -4.31
N THR A 70 -9.55 -12.90 -4.30
CA THR A 70 -8.67 -12.99 -3.13
C THR A 70 -7.94 -11.67 -2.87
N ILE A 71 -7.48 -10.96 -3.93
CA ILE A 71 -6.99 -9.59 -3.84
C ILE A 71 -8.04 -8.69 -3.18
N ARG A 72 -9.27 -8.70 -3.70
CA ARG A 72 -10.38 -7.88 -3.23
C ARG A 72 -10.70 -8.15 -1.76
N LYS A 73 -10.83 -9.42 -1.36
CA LYS A 73 -11.05 -9.79 0.04
C LYS A 73 -9.92 -9.30 0.96
N THR A 74 -8.67 -9.45 0.53
CA THR A 74 -7.51 -9.00 1.30
C THR A 74 -7.49 -7.48 1.44
N ALA A 75 -7.73 -6.73 0.35
CA ALA A 75 -7.75 -5.28 0.34
C ALA A 75 -8.91 -4.68 1.16
N MET A 76 -9.99 -5.43 1.35
CA MET A 76 -11.18 -5.03 2.11
C MET A 76 -11.22 -5.61 3.53
N ASN A 77 -10.23 -6.39 3.93
CA ASN A 77 -10.14 -6.90 5.30
C ASN A 77 -9.91 -5.73 6.27
N PRO A 78 -10.76 -5.53 7.31
CA PRO A 78 -10.68 -4.39 8.22
C PRO A 78 -9.51 -4.47 9.23
N ASP A 79 -8.86 -5.62 9.33
CA ASP A 79 -7.76 -5.82 10.27
C ASP A 79 -6.57 -4.90 9.97
N ARG A 80 -5.64 -4.81 10.91
CA ARG A 80 -4.35 -4.15 10.77
C ARG A 80 -4.47 -2.68 10.35
N GLY A 81 -5.43 -1.94 10.96
CA GLY A 81 -5.64 -0.52 10.71
C GLY A 81 -6.46 -0.17 9.46
N ASN A 82 -6.72 -1.14 8.56
CA ASN A 82 -7.46 -0.86 7.34
C ASN A 82 -8.94 -0.50 7.58
N GLY A 83 -9.53 -0.96 8.69
CA GLY A 83 -10.86 -0.51 9.14
C GLY A 83 -10.90 1.01 9.40
N LEU A 84 -9.88 1.55 10.06
CA LEU A 84 -9.75 3.00 10.26
C LEU A 84 -9.57 3.73 8.94
N ARG A 85 -8.77 3.17 8.03
CA ARG A 85 -8.59 3.72 6.68
C ARG A 85 -9.90 3.80 5.90
N MET A 86 -10.75 2.79 6.00
CA MET A 86 -12.08 2.79 5.36
C MET A 86 -13.01 3.84 5.97
N GLU A 87 -12.91 4.10 7.27
CA GLU A 87 -13.74 5.08 7.98
C GLU A 87 -13.30 6.52 7.75
N TYR A 88 -11.99 6.80 7.84
CA TYR A 88 -11.44 8.16 7.80
C TYR A 88 -10.87 8.55 6.43
N GLY A 89 -10.72 7.60 5.49
CA GLY A 89 -10.01 7.80 4.22
C GLY A 89 -8.48 7.73 4.34
N TYR A 90 -7.95 7.53 5.54
CA TYR A 90 -6.55 7.30 5.91
C TYR A 90 -6.49 6.70 7.32
N ILE A 91 -5.32 6.27 7.78
CA ILE A 91 -5.14 5.75 9.14
C ILE A 91 -4.73 6.88 10.08
N PRO A 92 -5.59 7.28 11.06
CA PRO A 92 -5.22 8.30 12.04
C PRO A 92 -4.06 7.86 12.93
N CYS A 93 -3.05 8.71 13.05
CA CYS A 93 -1.79 8.37 13.71
C CYS A 93 -1.89 8.19 15.24
N GLU A 94 -2.91 8.74 15.89
CA GLU A 94 -3.15 8.52 17.32
C GLU A 94 -3.92 7.24 17.63
N MET A 95 -4.53 6.61 16.60
CA MET A 95 -5.33 5.40 16.74
C MET A 95 -4.58 4.13 16.36
N PHE A 96 -3.46 4.28 15.64
CA PHE A 96 -2.71 3.14 15.12
C PHE A 96 -1.23 3.46 14.99
N ASN A 97 -0.37 2.54 15.47
CA ASN A 97 1.08 2.69 15.32
C ASN A 97 1.51 2.44 13.87
N GLU A 98 2.59 3.08 13.44
CA GLU A 98 3.10 2.97 12.07
C GLU A 98 2.05 3.35 11.00
N ALA A 99 1.16 4.28 11.35
CA ALA A 99 -0.02 4.63 10.54
C ALA A 99 0.33 5.07 9.12
N VAL A 100 1.37 5.89 8.95
CA VAL A 100 1.84 6.33 7.62
C VAL A 100 2.36 5.15 6.83
N ALA A 101 3.18 4.30 7.46
CA ALA A 101 3.75 3.14 6.80
C ALA A 101 2.67 2.16 6.30
N TYR A 102 1.73 1.80 7.18
CA TYR A 102 0.64 0.89 6.81
C TYR A 102 -0.21 1.44 5.67
N ASP A 103 -0.62 2.71 5.74
CA ASP A 103 -1.52 3.28 4.72
C ASP A 103 -0.82 3.48 3.38
N MET A 104 0.44 3.91 3.36
CA MET A 104 1.19 4.07 2.12
C MET A 104 1.42 2.72 1.41
N GLU A 105 1.70 1.66 2.16
CA GLU A 105 1.77 0.30 1.62
C GLU A 105 0.40 -0.20 1.14
N TYR A 106 -0.69 0.15 1.84
CA TYR A 106 -2.05 -0.15 1.36
C TYR A 106 -2.39 0.64 0.09
N ALA A 107 -1.98 1.89 -0.03
CA ALA A 107 -2.16 2.69 -1.23
C ALA A 107 -1.44 2.06 -2.44
N LEU A 108 -0.21 1.59 -2.25
CA LEU A 108 0.54 0.84 -3.25
C LEU A 108 -0.19 -0.44 -3.67
N ALA A 109 -0.68 -1.22 -2.69
CA ALA A 109 -1.42 -2.45 -2.95
C ALA A 109 -2.74 -2.19 -3.69
N ASP A 110 -3.47 -1.12 -3.34
CA ASP A 110 -4.69 -0.72 -4.05
C ASP A 110 -4.38 -0.28 -5.50
N GLY A 111 -3.30 0.44 -5.74
CA GLY A 111 -2.85 0.77 -7.11
C GLY A 111 -2.57 -0.48 -7.94
N ALA A 112 -1.95 -1.50 -7.34
CA ALA A 112 -1.74 -2.79 -8.00
C ALA A 112 -3.06 -3.53 -8.25
N ALA A 113 -4.00 -3.52 -7.28
CA ALA A 113 -5.33 -4.10 -7.42
C ALA A 113 -6.12 -3.42 -8.55
N ALA A 114 -6.04 -2.08 -8.68
CA ALA A 114 -6.66 -1.32 -9.77
C ALA A 114 -6.15 -1.81 -11.14
N ARG A 115 -4.83 -1.97 -11.31
CA ARG A 115 -4.25 -2.47 -12.57
C ARG A 115 -4.68 -3.92 -12.88
N ALA A 116 -4.77 -4.78 -11.86
CA ALA A 116 -5.28 -6.14 -12.04
C ALA A 116 -6.76 -6.15 -12.45
N ALA A 117 -7.59 -5.28 -11.85
CA ALA A 117 -8.99 -5.11 -12.21
C ALA A 117 -9.14 -4.64 -13.67
N GLU A 118 -8.37 -3.66 -14.11
CA GLU A 118 -8.34 -3.20 -15.51
C GLU A 118 -7.98 -4.33 -16.46
N ALA A 119 -6.94 -5.11 -16.16
CA ALA A 119 -6.50 -6.24 -16.98
C ALA A 119 -7.57 -7.35 -17.11
N LEU A 120 -8.50 -7.42 -16.16
CA LEU A 120 -9.63 -8.35 -16.14
C LEU A 120 -10.96 -7.72 -16.63
N GLY A 121 -10.96 -6.45 -17.04
CA GLY A 121 -12.16 -5.76 -17.51
C GLY A 121 -13.16 -5.38 -16.40
N LYS A 122 -12.73 -5.36 -15.13
CA LYS A 122 -13.55 -5.05 -13.95
C LYS A 122 -13.52 -3.54 -13.66
N ALA A 123 -14.24 -2.76 -14.46
CA ALA A 123 -14.15 -1.29 -14.48
C ALA A 123 -14.52 -0.63 -13.14
N GLU A 124 -15.52 -1.14 -12.43
CA GLU A 124 -15.96 -0.59 -11.13
C GLU A 124 -14.90 -0.82 -10.06
N ASP A 125 -14.35 -2.04 -9.97
CA ASP A 125 -13.27 -2.35 -9.03
C ASP A 125 -12.00 -1.55 -9.37
N ALA A 126 -11.67 -1.41 -10.65
CA ALA A 126 -10.53 -0.61 -11.10
C ALA A 126 -10.64 0.84 -10.61
N LYS A 127 -11.79 1.48 -10.84
CA LYS A 127 -12.06 2.84 -10.36
C LYS A 127 -11.98 2.94 -8.84
N TYR A 128 -12.62 2.01 -8.13
CA TYR A 128 -12.66 2.00 -6.67
C TYR A 128 -11.26 1.90 -6.06
N PHE A 129 -10.45 0.96 -6.52
CA PHE A 129 -9.09 0.79 -6.00
C PHE A 129 -8.14 1.90 -6.46
N GLU A 130 -8.32 2.47 -7.65
CA GLU A 130 -7.58 3.65 -8.09
C GLU A 130 -7.83 4.84 -7.15
N GLU A 131 -9.08 5.14 -6.81
CA GLU A 131 -9.43 6.22 -5.87
C GLU A 131 -8.78 5.99 -4.49
N ARG A 132 -8.83 4.76 -3.98
CA ARG A 132 -8.21 4.40 -2.70
C ARG A 132 -6.69 4.50 -2.70
N SER A 133 -6.06 4.22 -3.83
CA SER A 133 -4.59 4.28 -3.98
C SER A 133 -4.02 5.67 -3.73
N HIS A 134 -4.86 6.69 -3.76
CA HIS A 134 -4.47 8.08 -3.52
C HIS A 134 -4.49 8.50 -2.04
N SER A 135 -4.78 7.60 -1.09
CA SER A 135 -4.84 7.92 0.36
C SER A 135 -3.55 8.54 0.90
N TYR A 136 -2.39 8.16 0.34
CA TYR A 136 -1.08 8.72 0.69
C TYR A 136 -1.03 10.25 0.68
N ARG A 137 -1.85 10.91 -0.16
CA ARG A 137 -1.94 12.37 -0.27
C ARG A 137 -2.40 13.03 1.03
N ASN A 138 -3.10 12.30 1.91
CA ASN A 138 -3.52 12.80 3.22
C ASN A 138 -2.35 13.06 4.16
N TYR A 139 -1.21 12.42 3.94
CA TYR A 139 -0.03 12.53 4.82
C TYR A 139 0.98 13.57 4.38
N PHE A 140 0.88 14.11 3.16
CA PHE A 140 1.82 15.13 2.73
C PHE A 140 1.59 16.45 3.48
N ASP A 141 2.56 16.80 4.32
CA ASP A 141 2.58 18.07 5.05
C ASP A 141 3.37 19.13 4.25
N PRO A 142 2.68 20.12 3.64
CA PRO A 142 3.34 21.11 2.82
C PRO A 142 4.27 22.07 3.60
N GLN A 143 4.14 22.13 4.93
CA GLN A 143 5.02 22.98 5.75
C GLN A 143 6.38 22.32 5.97
N THR A 144 6.42 21.00 6.07
CA THR A 144 7.66 20.25 6.29
C THR A 144 8.22 19.62 5.02
N GLY A 145 7.37 19.39 3.99
CA GLY A 145 7.73 18.72 2.75
C GLY A 145 7.83 17.20 2.88
N PHE A 146 7.26 16.61 3.95
CA PHE A 146 7.33 15.17 4.23
C PHE A 146 5.95 14.55 4.37
N MET A 147 5.89 13.21 4.18
CA MET A 147 4.77 12.41 4.66
C MET A 147 4.84 12.35 6.18
N ARG A 148 3.81 12.86 6.86
CA ARG A 148 3.75 13.03 8.32
C ARG A 148 2.44 12.47 8.86
N GLY A 149 2.49 11.87 10.05
CA GLY A 149 1.29 11.35 10.71
C GLY A 149 0.21 12.41 10.87
N ARG A 150 -1.02 12.05 10.52
CA ARG A 150 -2.20 12.90 10.60
C ARG A 150 -3.22 12.29 11.55
N ASP A 151 -3.74 13.08 12.47
CA ASP A 151 -4.75 12.63 13.42
C ASP A 151 -6.18 12.65 12.84
N SER A 152 -7.15 12.04 13.54
CA SER A 152 -8.56 11.96 13.13
C SER A 152 -9.26 13.31 12.96
N LYS A 153 -8.70 14.37 13.54
CA LYS A 153 -9.17 15.76 13.40
C LYS A 153 -8.45 16.52 12.31
N LYS A 154 -7.64 15.83 11.51
CA LYS A 154 -6.83 16.39 10.43
C LYS A 154 -5.66 17.27 10.89
N GLY A 155 -5.27 17.18 12.16
CA GLY A 155 -4.05 17.79 12.69
C GLY A 155 -2.81 16.96 12.35
N TRP A 156 -1.62 17.55 12.51
CA TRP A 156 -0.36 16.87 12.28
C TRP A 156 0.25 16.38 13.60
N ARG A 157 0.80 15.16 13.60
CA ARG A 157 1.53 14.65 14.77
C ARG A 157 2.64 15.62 15.21
N THR A 158 2.68 15.92 16.49
CA THR A 158 3.71 16.77 17.11
C THR A 158 4.25 16.09 18.38
N PRO A 159 5.57 16.21 18.67
CA PRO A 159 6.61 16.86 17.86
C PRO A 159 6.91 16.06 16.58
N PHE A 160 7.54 16.70 15.59
CA PHE A 160 7.95 16.06 14.34
C PHE A 160 9.46 16.20 14.14
N ASN A 161 10.10 15.09 13.83
CA ASN A 161 11.50 15.00 13.42
C ASN A 161 11.62 14.04 12.24
N ALA A 162 11.97 14.55 11.06
CA ALA A 162 12.06 13.77 9.83
C ALA A 162 13.10 12.65 9.86
N PHE A 163 14.06 12.69 10.80
CA PHE A 163 15.10 11.68 10.98
C PHE A 163 14.75 10.64 12.05
N ALA A 164 13.70 10.87 12.84
CA ALA A 164 13.32 9.93 13.88
C ALA A 164 12.83 8.61 13.28
N SER A 165 13.23 7.51 13.90
CA SER A 165 12.80 6.16 13.60
C SER A 165 12.72 5.38 14.90
N THR A 166 11.51 5.10 15.36
CA THR A 166 11.29 4.37 16.62
C THR A 166 10.41 3.16 16.32
N HIS A 167 11.01 1.99 16.39
CA HIS A 167 10.34 0.73 16.04
C HIS A 167 8.99 0.58 16.76
N ARG A 168 7.92 0.41 16.00
CA ARG A 168 6.52 0.22 16.47
C ARG A 168 5.98 1.31 17.41
N ALA A 169 6.61 2.50 17.43
CA ALA A 169 6.21 3.57 18.33
C ALA A 169 6.12 4.96 17.67
N ASP A 170 6.26 5.01 16.35
CA ASP A 170 6.04 6.23 15.55
C ASP A 170 5.14 5.94 14.33
N ASP A 171 5.18 6.78 13.31
CA ASP A 171 4.34 6.66 12.13
C ASP A 171 4.96 5.79 11.03
N TYR A 172 6.20 5.33 11.17
CA TYR A 172 6.98 4.65 10.16
C TYR A 172 7.43 3.27 10.62
N CYS A 173 7.61 2.35 9.68
CA CYS A 173 8.11 1.02 9.93
C CYS A 173 9.55 0.91 9.42
N GLU A 174 10.50 0.62 10.32
CA GLU A 174 11.93 0.43 9.99
C GLU A 174 12.52 1.53 9.11
N GLY A 175 12.00 2.74 9.24
CA GLY A 175 12.37 3.88 8.42
C GLY A 175 11.96 5.21 9.06
N ASN A 176 12.05 6.27 8.30
CA ASN A 176 11.72 7.63 8.72
C ASN A 176 11.01 8.43 7.60
N ALA A 177 10.68 9.68 7.86
CA ALA A 177 9.97 10.53 6.90
C ALA A 177 10.72 10.69 5.56
N TRP A 178 12.05 10.69 5.55
CA TRP A 178 12.85 10.78 4.32
C TRP A 178 12.61 9.59 3.39
N GLN A 179 12.48 8.40 3.93
CA GLN A 179 12.26 7.17 3.15
C GLN A 179 10.81 7.08 2.68
N TYR A 180 9.86 7.29 3.61
CA TYR A 180 8.43 7.14 3.32
C TYR A 180 7.85 8.20 2.38
N THR A 181 8.44 9.41 2.33
CA THR A 181 8.00 10.45 1.39
C THR A 181 8.02 10.00 -0.07
N TRP A 182 8.86 9.02 -0.42
CA TRP A 182 8.98 8.51 -1.79
C TRP A 182 8.18 7.22 -2.05
N LEU A 183 7.45 6.69 -1.06
CA LEU A 183 6.74 5.43 -1.16
C LEU A 183 5.37 5.58 -1.87
N ALA A 184 5.38 6.14 -3.08
CA ALA A 184 4.21 6.17 -3.98
C ALA A 184 4.60 5.80 -5.42
N PRO A 185 5.26 4.63 -5.64
CA PRO A 185 5.74 4.25 -6.97
C PRO A 185 4.60 3.93 -7.95
N HIS A 186 3.39 3.71 -7.45
CA HIS A 186 2.17 3.47 -8.24
C HIS A 186 1.59 4.77 -8.82
N ASP A 187 1.92 5.94 -8.25
CA ASP A 187 1.41 7.25 -8.67
C ASP A 187 2.52 8.32 -8.59
N VAL A 188 3.59 8.14 -9.34
CA VAL A 188 4.74 9.07 -9.38
C VAL A 188 4.30 10.47 -9.81
N ALA A 189 3.41 10.59 -10.80
CA ALA A 189 2.88 11.86 -11.26
C ALA A 189 2.09 12.60 -10.16
N GLY A 190 1.26 11.87 -9.41
CA GLY A 190 0.53 12.41 -8.27
C GLY A 190 1.43 12.84 -7.13
N LEU A 191 2.48 12.05 -6.82
CA LEU A 191 3.47 12.42 -5.81
C LEU A 191 4.20 13.72 -6.20
N VAL A 192 4.63 13.85 -7.46
CA VAL A 192 5.24 15.09 -7.98
C VAL A 192 4.26 16.24 -7.90
N ALA A 193 2.99 16.04 -8.26
CA ALA A 193 1.98 17.09 -8.20
C ALA A 193 1.76 17.59 -6.76
N VAL A 194 1.69 16.69 -5.78
CA VAL A 194 1.52 17.02 -4.37
C VAL A 194 2.74 17.77 -3.82
N SER A 195 3.96 17.33 -4.14
CA SER A 195 5.21 17.93 -3.64
C SER A 195 5.64 19.19 -4.40
N TYR A 196 5.41 19.23 -5.72
CA TYR A 196 5.85 20.32 -6.58
C TYR A 196 5.01 21.61 -6.47
N THR A 197 3.72 21.50 -6.17
CA THR A 197 2.88 22.67 -5.88
C THR A 197 3.41 23.46 -4.68
N HIS A 198 4.09 22.81 -3.75
CA HIS A 198 4.73 23.43 -2.61
C HIS A 198 6.02 24.20 -3.00
N LEU A 199 6.86 23.60 -3.86
CA LEU A 199 8.08 24.28 -4.35
C LEU A 199 7.77 25.55 -5.13
N ARG A 200 6.72 25.56 -5.99
CA ARG A 200 6.28 26.76 -6.71
C ARG A 200 5.78 27.90 -5.78
N ALA A 201 5.15 27.55 -4.66
CA ALA A 201 4.70 28.57 -3.71
C ALA A 201 5.87 29.33 -3.04
N HIS A 202 7.04 28.70 -2.92
CA HIS A 202 8.27 29.34 -2.42
C HIS A 202 9.05 30.10 -3.48
N GLU A 203 8.95 29.73 -4.76
CA GLU A 203 9.64 30.43 -5.88
C GLU A 203 8.96 31.73 -6.29
N THR A 204 7.66 31.89 -6.05
CA THR A 204 6.90 33.11 -6.39
C THR A 204 6.93 34.18 -5.30
N GLY A 205 7.59 33.93 -4.18
CA GLY A 205 7.76 34.85 -3.03
C GLY A 205 9.04 35.66 -3.02
N ARG A 206 9.72 35.86 -4.19
CA ARG A 206 10.84 36.77 -4.33
C ARG A 206 10.51 37.91 -5.27
#